data_de602faa8ae573aa1c868dd6c4b5a664
#
_entry.id   de602faa8ae573aa1c868dd6c4b5a664
#
_cell.length_a   1.000
_cell.length_b   1.000
_cell.length_c   1.000
_cell.angle_alpha   90.00
_cell.angle_beta   90.00
_cell.angle_gamma   90.00
#
_symmetry.space_group_name_H-M   'P 1'
#
loop_
_entity.id
_entity.type
_entity.pdbx_description
1 polymer ?
#
loop_
_entity_poly.entity_id
_entity_poly.type
_entity_poly.pdbx_seq_one_letter_code
_entity_poly.pdbx_strand_id
1 'polypeptide(L)'
;DVNEETFIILYDNWAKDKKHVWYQDKIIETADAVSFSVDKSGLPKDKDHVFVYDVDMSSFRPSYCNIDVASAEHFVYKGDGQDWTWIRDKDFVYHDETKLDVDRNTFAPLGETHWWTDKDCIYMDSWNSSLNKWEVIKVDSLQSPIDTLNAGSHYLRNGRNIIYLANVIVKDIEVYRFEEVGLSKCIVNDMLFNNGNRILKDSLNVSEAKFYFYGHIATDKNHVFYSRKQLNDIDAASFHQIDDEIFEDKYYIYTHYCPVKVDK
;
A
#
# COMPACT_ATOMS: atom_id res chain seq x y z
N ASP A 1 37.50 12.83 -15.00
CA ASP A 1 38.48 11.76 -14.73
C ASP A 1 38.43 11.39 -13.27
N VAL A 2 38.33 10.08 -12.98
CA VAL A 2 38.35 9.53 -11.62
C VAL A 2 39.79 9.64 -11.05
N ASN A 3 39.88 10.07 -9.80
CA ASN A 3 41.17 10.02 -9.08
C ASN A 3 41.31 8.69 -8.37
N GLU A 4 42.01 7.73 -9.00
CA GLU A 4 42.16 6.36 -8.52
C GLU A 4 42.77 6.25 -7.11
N GLU A 5 43.67 7.16 -6.73
CA GLU A 5 44.34 7.15 -5.42
C GLU A 5 43.36 7.47 -4.26
N THR A 6 42.26 8.17 -4.57
CA THR A 6 41.28 8.64 -3.56
C THR A 6 39.88 8.08 -3.79
N PHE A 7 39.71 7.21 -4.79
CA PHE A 7 38.43 6.60 -5.10
C PHE A 7 38.02 5.60 -4.04
N ILE A 8 36.82 5.76 -3.51
CA ILE A 8 36.22 4.84 -2.54
C ILE A 8 34.76 4.53 -2.91
N ILE A 9 34.39 3.27 -2.74
CA ILE A 9 33.00 2.83 -2.80
C ILE A 9 32.40 3.03 -1.40
N LEU A 10 31.25 3.68 -1.33
CA LEU A 10 30.56 4.00 -0.07
C LEU A 10 29.50 2.96 0.30
N TYR A 11 28.40 2.92 -0.44
CA TYR A 11 27.27 2.05 -0.16
C TYR A 11 26.49 1.83 -1.46
N ASP A 12 26.09 0.60 -1.75
CA ASP A 12 25.40 0.21 -2.98
C ASP A 12 26.10 0.78 -4.23
N ASN A 13 25.41 1.69 -4.93
CA ASN A 13 25.85 2.29 -6.18
C ASN A 13 26.57 3.63 -6.00
N TRP A 14 26.91 4.01 -4.76
CA TRP A 14 27.57 5.27 -4.43
C TRP A 14 29.09 5.10 -4.36
N ALA A 15 29.79 6.03 -4.99
CA ALA A 15 31.24 6.15 -4.90
C ALA A 15 31.67 7.61 -4.86
N LYS A 16 32.86 7.89 -4.37
CA LYS A 16 33.46 9.22 -4.43
C LYS A 16 35.01 9.15 -4.57
N ASP A 17 35.57 10.24 -5.06
CA ASP A 17 36.98 10.60 -4.86
C ASP A 17 37.06 11.95 -4.12
N LYS A 18 38.22 12.57 -4.10
CA LYS A 18 38.39 13.87 -3.46
C LYS A 18 37.71 15.05 -4.16
N LYS A 19 37.18 14.85 -5.38
CA LYS A 19 36.61 15.91 -6.20
C LYS A 19 35.16 15.65 -6.59
N HIS A 20 34.79 14.39 -6.78
CA HIS A 20 33.49 14.02 -7.36
C HIS A 20 32.79 12.96 -6.52
N VAL A 21 31.48 12.97 -6.62
CA VAL A 21 30.59 11.93 -6.10
C VAL A 21 29.85 11.31 -7.29
N TRP A 22 29.73 9.99 -7.27
CA TRP A 22 29.00 9.23 -8.29
C TRP A 22 27.86 8.43 -7.67
N TYR A 23 26.77 8.38 -8.39
CA TYR A 23 25.75 7.35 -8.22
C TYR A 23 25.71 6.52 -9.52
N GLN A 24 26.05 5.22 -9.43
CA GLN A 24 26.31 4.37 -10.60
C GLN A 24 27.39 5.00 -11.49
N ASP A 25 27.05 5.37 -12.72
CA ASP A 25 27.94 5.98 -13.71
C ASP A 25 27.79 7.49 -13.84
N LYS A 26 26.90 8.12 -13.03
CA LYS A 26 26.58 9.55 -13.10
C LYS A 26 27.27 10.35 -12.00
N ILE A 27 27.88 11.46 -12.37
CA ILE A 27 28.43 12.42 -11.42
C ILE A 27 27.29 13.25 -10.82
N ILE A 28 27.30 13.43 -9.50
CA ILE A 28 26.42 14.31 -8.77
C ILE A 28 27.15 15.67 -8.59
N GLU A 29 27.01 16.53 -9.57
CA GLU A 29 27.75 17.79 -9.69
C GLU A 29 27.55 18.74 -8.48
N THR A 30 26.41 18.62 -7.79
CA THR A 30 26.03 19.47 -6.66
C THR A 30 26.55 18.99 -5.33
N ALA A 31 27.14 17.79 -5.26
CA ALA A 31 27.61 17.20 -4.01
C ALA A 31 29.02 17.67 -3.62
N ASP A 32 29.19 18.05 -2.37
CA ASP A 32 30.52 18.30 -1.80
C ASP A 32 31.24 16.96 -1.50
N ALA A 33 32.10 16.53 -2.39
CA ALA A 33 32.80 15.26 -2.30
C ALA A 33 33.60 15.10 -0.99
N VAL A 34 34.06 16.17 -0.37
CA VAL A 34 34.84 16.12 0.85
C VAL A 34 33.99 15.63 2.03
N SER A 35 32.82 16.22 2.19
CA SER A 35 31.90 15.91 3.29
C SER A 35 30.86 14.85 2.95
N PHE A 36 30.73 14.46 1.68
CA PHE A 36 29.71 13.50 1.25
C PHE A 36 29.88 12.13 1.92
N SER A 37 28.78 11.59 2.35
CA SER A 37 28.67 10.26 2.94
C SER A 37 27.30 9.64 2.67
N VAL A 38 27.23 8.33 2.75
CA VAL A 38 25.96 7.60 2.85
C VAL A 38 25.94 6.98 4.24
N ASP A 39 24.91 7.29 5.01
CA ASP A 39 24.84 6.82 6.38
C ASP A 39 24.37 5.35 6.46
N LYS A 40 24.28 4.80 7.67
CA LYS A 40 23.83 3.41 7.90
C LYS A 40 22.39 3.13 7.48
N SER A 41 21.58 4.16 7.30
CA SER A 41 20.21 4.05 6.80
C SER A 41 20.14 4.09 5.27
N GLY A 42 21.29 4.30 4.61
CA GLY A 42 21.38 4.45 3.15
C GLY A 42 21.12 5.89 2.67
N LEU A 43 20.95 6.87 3.57
CA LEU A 43 20.68 8.25 3.20
C LEU A 43 21.95 8.94 2.70
N PRO A 44 22.00 9.37 1.42
CA PRO A 44 23.11 10.13 0.87
C PRO A 44 23.03 11.60 1.33
N LYS A 45 24.11 12.12 1.87
CA LYS A 45 24.18 13.51 2.35
C LYS A 45 25.61 14.06 2.35
N ASP A 46 25.74 15.37 2.22
CA ASP A 46 26.94 16.11 2.50
C ASP A 46 26.72 17.04 3.71
N LYS A 47 27.62 17.98 3.96
CA LYS A 47 27.51 18.93 5.10
C LYS A 47 26.31 19.88 5.00
N ASP A 48 25.82 20.16 3.78
CA ASP A 48 24.81 21.17 3.51
C ASP A 48 23.49 20.57 3.01
N HIS A 49 23.50 19.34 2.45
CA HIS A 49 22.35 18.79 1.75
C HIS A 49 22.10 17.32 2.07
N VAL A 50 20.84 16.94 2.07
CA VAL A 50 20.36 15.57 1.87
C VAL A 50 20.05 15.42 0.38
N PHE A 51 20.43 14.29 -0.22
CA PHE A 51 20.17 14.01 -1.63
C PHE A 51 19.00 13.07 -1.79
N VAL A 52 18.14 13.38 -2.74
CA VAL A 52 16.94 12.62 -3.07
C VAL A 52 16.94 12.28 -4.56
N TYR A 53 16.17 11.29 -4.98
CA TYR A 53 15.99 11.00 -6.39
C TYR A 53 15.44 12.22 -7.13
N ASP A 54 15.95 12.45 -8.33
CA ASP A 54 15.36 13.43 -9.23
C ASP A 54 14.04 12.89 -9.81
N VAL A 55 13.19 13.78 -10.29
CA VAL A 55 11.84 13.47 -10.79
C VAL A 55 11.84 12.39 -11.87
N ASP A 56 12.89 12.30 -12.68
CA ASP A 56 13.05 11.28 -13.71
C ASP A 56 13.60 9.94 -13.19
N MET A 57 13.84 9.83 -11.86
CA MET A 57 14.42 8.67 -11.20
C MET A 57 15.77 8.21 -11.81
N SER A 58 16.45 9.09 -12.50
CA SER A 58 17.69 8.78 -13.21
C SER A 58 18.96 9.21 -12.48
N SER A 59 18.85 10.08 -11.47
CA SER A 59 19.94 10.65 -10.71
C SER A 59 19.48 11.13 -9.34
N PHE A 60 20.41 11.72 -8.59
CA PHE A 60 20.15 12.37 -7.32
C PHE A 60 20.41 13.86 -7.40
N ARG A 61 19.68 14.63 -6.62
CA ARG A 61 19.85 16.08 -6.44
C ARG A 61 19.69 16.47 -4.96
N PRO A 62 20.18 17.62 -4.56
CA PRO A 62 19.85 18.17 -3.25
C PRO A 62 18.33 18.26 -3.04
N SER A 63 17.87 17.90 -1.86
CA SER A 63 16.47 18.09 -1.47
C SER A 63 16.13 19.59 -1.43
N TYR A 64 14.94 19.94 -1.88
CA TYR A 64 14.41 21.30 -1.77
C TYR A 64 13.84 21.61 -0.38
N CYS A 65 13.66 20.56 0.45
CA CYS A 65 13.19 20.75 1.82
C CYS A 65 14.31 21.22 2.74
N ASN A 66 13.96 22.04 3.71
CA ASN A 66 14.87 22.45 4.78
C ASN A 66 14.95 21.33 5.84
N ILE A 67 15.70 20.27 5.53
CA ILE A 67 15.94 19.11 6.40
C ILE A 67 17.17 19.38 7.24
N ASP A 68 17.11 19.09 8.55
CA ASP A 68 18.32 19.12 9.40
C ASP A 68 19.26 17.95 9.04
N VAL A 69 20.23 18.25 8.18
CA VAL A 69 21.16 17.26 7.64
C VAL A 69 21.88 16.44 8.72
N ALA A 70 22.21 17.07 9.84
CA ALA A 70 22.96 16.42 10.90
C ALA A 70 22.20 15.27 11.55
N SER A 71 20.88 15.39 11.64
CA SER A 71 20.00 14.38 12.26
C SER A 71 19.15 13.61 11.25
N ALA A 72 19.26 13.94 9.95
CA ALA A 72 18.50 13.27 8.91
C ALA A 72 18.87 11.80 8.78
N GLU A 73 17.86 10.95 8.67
CA GLU A 73 17.99 9.52 8.38
C GLU A 73 16.82 9.04 7.51
N HIS A 74 17.04 7.99 6.71
CA HIS A 74 15.92 7.29 6.09
C HIS A 74 15.04 6.67 7.17
N PHE A 75 13.76 6.89 7.02
CA PHE A 75 12.74 6.24 7.81
C PHE A 75 12.29 4.99 7.05
N VAL A 76 13.03 3.90 7.28
CA VAL A 76 12.89 2.69 6.47
C VAL A 76 11.58 1.99 6.79
N TYR A 77 10.70 1.94 5.81
CA TYR A 77 9.63 0.97 5.72
C TYR A 77 10.23 -0.37 5.26
N LYS A 78 9.97 -1.46 6.00
CA LYS A 78 10.35 -2.82 5.60
C LYS A 78 9.33 -3.42 4.61
N GLY A 79 9.09 -2.75 3.52
CA GLY A 79 8.36 -3.28 2.36
C GLY A 79 9.32 -3.48 1.19
N ASP A 80 8.87 -4.14 0.17
CA ASP A 80 9.64 -4.59 -0.99
C ASP A 80 10.37 -3.48 -1.71
N GLY A 81 11.56 -3.20 -1.29
CA GLY A 81 12.45 -2.34 -2.03
C GLY A 81 12.46 -0.89 -1.54
N GLN A 82 13.51 -0.31 -1.83
CA GLN A 82 14.05 0.99 -1.58
C GLN A 82 13.02 2.13 -1.68
N ASP A 83 12.26 2.36 -0.63
CA ASP A 83 11.45 3.58 -0.55
C ASP A 83 12.32 4.74 -0.05
N TRP A 84 13.05 5.34 -0.98
CA TRP A 84 13.93 6.49 -0.78
C TRP A 84 13.19 7.78 -0.44
N THR A 85 11.88 7.74 -0.37
CA THR A 85 11.04 8.93 -0.23
C THR A 85 10.77 9.33 1.20
N TRP A 86 10.96 8.38 2.16
CA TRP A 86 10.71 8.62 3.57
C TRP A 86 11.98 9.07 4.31
N ILE A 87 12.00 10.30 4.75
CA ILE A 87 13.10 10.90 5.51
C ILE A 87 12.54 11.47 6.82
N ARG A 88 13.29 11.36 7.89
CA ARG A 88 13.03 12.11 9.11
C ARG A 88 14.29 12.79 9.62
N ASP A 89 14.12 13.93 10.27
CA ASP A 89 15.15 14.59 11.04
C ASP A 89 14.76 14.63 12.52
N LYS A 90 15.46 15.44 13.35
CA LYS A 90 15.15 15.56 14.78
C LYS A 90 13.75 16.11 15.06
N ASP A 91 13.18 16.90 14.15
CA ASP A 91 11.94 17.65 14.37
C ASP A 91 10.75 17.12 13.56
N PHE A 92 10.99 16.60 12.34
CA PHE A 92 9.93 16.32 11.38
C PHE A 92 10.10 15.00 10.62
N VAL A 93 9.01 14.56 10.01
CA VAL A 93 8.95 13.51 9.00
C VAL A 93 8.64 14.13 7.65
N TYR A 94 9.28 13.63 6.61
CA TYR A 94 9.11 14.05 5.23
C TYR A 94 8.77 12.85 4.35
N HIS A 95 7.87 13.03 3.42
CA HIS A 95 7.57 12.05 2.38
C HIS A 95 7.56 12.77 1.03
N ASP A 96 8.31 12.23 0.07
CA ASP A 96 8.45 12.81 -1.28
C ASP A 96 8.69 14.33 -1.22
N GLU A 97 9.67 14.75 -0.40
CA GLU A 97 10.01 16.13 -0.10
C GLU A 97 8.86 17.00 0.45
N THR A 98 7.79 16.39 0.93
CA THR A 98 6.71 17.10 1.61
C THR A 98 6.87 16.90 3.12
N LYS A 99 7.00 18.00 3.85
CA LYS A 99 6.97 17.97 5.32
C LYS A 99 5.58 17.57 5.78
N LEU A 100 5.51 16.57 6.66
CA LEU A 100 4.26 16.06 7.19
C LEU A 100 3.90 16.72 8.53
N ASP A 101 2.60 16.95 8.72
CA ASP A 101 2.01 17.38 9.99
C ASP A 101 1.60 16.15 10.82
N VAL A 102 2.59 15.48 11.41
CA VAL A 102 2.43 14.24 12.19
C VAL A 102 3.25 14.33 13.48
N ASP A 103 2.89 13.52 14.47
CA ASP A 103 3.76 13.37 15.65
C ASP A 103 4.98 12.51 15.28
N ARG A 104 6.11 13.17 15.11
CA ARG A 104 7.37 12.57 14.66
C ARG A 104 7.81 11.36 15.50
N ASN A 105 7.52 11.37 16.80
CA ASN A 105 8.03 10.38 17.73
C ASN A 105 7.22 9.08 17.72
N THR A 106 5.98 9.16 17.28
CA THR A 106 5.05 8.03 17.27
C THR A 106 4.60 7.63 15.87
N PHE A 107 4.95 8.43 14.86
CA PHE A 107 4.60 8.12 13.48
C PHE A 107 5.30 6.86 12.99
N ALA A 108 4.51 5.88 12.55
CA ALA A 108 4.99 4.57 12.15
C ALA A 108 4.05 3.91 11.13
N PRO A 109 4.58 3.02 10.27
CA PRO A 109 3.75 2.23 9.39
C PRO A 109 2.91 1.23 10.17
N LEU A 110 1.73 0.95 9.68
CA LEU A 110 0.83 -0.06 10.23
C LEU A 110 0.98 -1.37 9.44
N GLY A 111 1.96 -2.18 9.85
CA GLY A 111 2.32 -3.41 9.14
C GLY A 111 2.96 -3.15 7.77
N GLU A 112 2.78 -4.09 6.84
CA GLU A 112 3.25 -3.99 5.44
C GLU A 112 2.10 -3.49 4.54
N THR A 113 1.58 -2.31 4.84
CA THR A 113 0.42 -1.74 4.16
C THR A 113 0.67 -0.28 3.80
N HIS A 114 -0.25 0.35 3.09
CA HIS A 114 -0.26 1.79 2.82
C HIS A 114 -0.77 2.64 3.99
N TRP A 115 -0.95 2.04 5.17
CA TRP A 115 -1.48 2.71 6.35
C TRP A 115 -0.37 3.12 7.31
N TRP A 116 -0.53 4.30 7.88
CA TRP A 116 0.38 4.88 8.85
C TRP A 116 -0.40 5.41 10.05
N THR A 117 0.24 5.44 11.19
CA THR A 117 -0.36 5.98 12.41
C THR A 117 0.64 6.87 13.14
N ASP A 118 0.11 7.84 13.85
CA ASP A 118 0.79 8.43 15.01
C ASP A 118 -0.07 8.20 16.27
N LYS A 119 0.25 8.86 17.38
CA LYS A 119 -0.49 8.69 18.64
C LYS A 119 -1.97 9.09 18.56
N ASP A 120 -2.33 9.96 17.61
CA ASP A 120 -3.65 10.60 17.55
C ASP A 120 -4.46 10.20 16.30
N CYS A 121 -3.78 9.81 15.23
CA CYS A 121 -4.40 9.74 13.93
C CYS A 121 -3.94 8.56 13.08
N ILE A 122 -4.75 8.26 12.06
CA ILE A 122 -4.45 7.33 10.97
C ILE A 122 -4.23 8.13 9.70
N TYR A 123 -3.26 7.70 8.93
CA TYR A 123 -2.89 8.27 7.65
C TYR A 123 -2.81 7.18 6.59
N MET A 124 -2.92 7.57 5.34
CA MET A 124 -2.73 6.71 4.18
C MET A 124 -1.84 7.42 3.17
N ASP A 125 -0.84 6.74 2.64
CA ASP A 125 -0.13 7.20 1.46
C ASP A 125 -0.94 6.87 0.21
N SER A 126 -1.04 7.83 -0.69
CA SER A 126 -1.86 7.74 -1.89
C SER A 126 -1.23 8.52 -3.04
N TRP A 127 -1.26 7.93 -4.23
CA TRP A 127 -0.82 8.61 -5.43
C TRP A 127 -1.85 9.64 -5.91
N ASN A 128 -1.46 10.91 -5.91
CA ASN A 128 -2.26 12.00 -6.47
C ASN A 128 -1.91 12.20 -7.96
N SER A 129 -2.73 11.62 -8.83
CA SER A 129 -2.53 11.70 -10.29
C SER A 129 -2.62 13.11 -10.85
N SER A 130 -3.33 14.03 -10.21
CA SER A 130 -3.46 15.42 -10.66
C SER A 130 -2.19 16.22 -10.39
N LEU A 131 -1.47 15.90 -9.33
CA LEU A 131 -0.22 16.53 -8.93
C LEU A 131 1.02 15.72 -9.33
N ASN A 132 0.81 14.51 -9.84
CA ASN A 132 1.85 13.55 -10.20
C ASN A 132 2.85 13.31 -9.04
N LYS A 133 2.32 13.09 -7.84
CA LYS A 133 3.12 12.86 -6.63
C LYS A 133 2.40 11.99 -5.61
N TRP A 134 3.15 11.40 -4.71
CA TRP A 134 2.61 10.77 -3.51
C TRP A 134 2.22 11.80 -2.46
N GLU A 135 1.13 11.54 -1.75
CA GLU A 135 0.65 12.36 -0.64
C GLU A 135 0.29 11.48 0.55
N VAL A 136 0.56 11.96 1.75
CA VAL A 136 0.12 11.33 2.99
C VAL A 136 -1.14 12.05 3.46
N ILE A 137 -2.24 11.34 3.42
CA ILE A 137 -3.57 11.89 3.73
C ILE A 137 -3.95 11.48 5.14
N LYS A 138 -4.29 12.45 5.99
CA LYS A 138 -4.92 12.19 7.28
C LYS A 138 -6.35 11.70 7.06
N VAL A 139 -6.66 10.53 7.62
CA VAL A 139 -7.94 9.84 7.33
C VAL A 139 -8.90 9.92 8.49
N ASP A 140 -8.46 9.57 9.71
CA ASP A 140 -9.33 9.49 10.88
C ASP A 140 -8.52 9.65 12.18
N SER A 141 -9.20 9.87 13.29
CA SER A 141 -8.60 9.76 14.63
C SER A 141 -8.32 8.31 14.95
N LEU A 142 -7.18 8.06 15.62
CA LEU A 142 -6.80 6.71 16.01
C LEU A 142 -7.77 6.13 17.03
N GLN A 143 -8.30 4.95 16.77
CA GLN A 143 -9.18 4.19 17.68
C GLN A 143 -8.66 2.76 17.82
N SER A 144 -9.03 2.08 18.91
CA SER A 144 -8.68 0.68 19.14
C SER A 144 -9.94 -0.19 19.12
N PRO A 145 -9.83 -1.44 18.61
CA PRO A 145 -8.67 -2.06 17.97
C PRO A 145 -8.47 -1.59 16.53
N ILE A 146 -7.23 -1.73 16.06
CA ILE A 146 -6.89 -1.54 14.65
C ILE A 146 -6.59 -2.90 14.04
N ASP A 147 -7.20 -3.18 12.88
CA ASP A 147 -6.93 -4.38 12.09
C ASP A 147 -6.76 -3.99 10.62
N THR A 148 -5.70 -4.47 10.00
CA THR A 148 -5.50 -4.42 8.56
C THR A 148 -5.84 -5.77 7.96
N LEU A 149 -6.28 -5.80 6.72
CA LEU A 149 -6.32 -7.02 5.91
C LEU A 149 -4.92 -7.29 5.33
N ASN A 150 -4.82 -8.13 4.32
CA ASN A 150 -3.53 -8.45 3.69
C ASN A 150 -2.81 -7.21 3.14
N ALA A 151 -1.48 -7.34 2.92
CA ALA A 151 -0.60 -6.31 2.39
C ALA A 151 -1.20 -5.69 1.12
N GLY A 152 -1.62 -5.43 0.37
CA GLY A 152 -2.29 -4.82 -0.78
C GLY A 152 -3.76 -4.46 -0.54
N SER A 153 -4.30 -4.75 0.64
CA SER A 153 -5.67 -4.36 0.97
C SER A 153 -5.75 -2.87 1.34
N HIS A 154 -6.71 -2.20 0.75
CA HIS A 154 -7.02 -0.82 1.08
C HIS A 154 -8.09 -0.68 2.18
N TYR A 155 -8.49 -1.79 2.80
CA TYR A 155 -9.43 -1.80 3.91
C TYR A 155 -8.72 -1.78 5.25
N LEU A 156 -9.25 -1.00 6.17
CA LEU A 156 -8.77 -0.88 7.55
C LEU A 156 -9.95 -0.85 8.49
N ARG A 157 -9.87 -1.59 9.59
CA ARG A 157 -10.70 -1.41 10.77
C ARG A 157 -10.02 -0.44 11.72
N ASN A 158 -10.72 0.61 12.11
CA ASN A 158 -10.32 1.60 13.11
C ASN A 158 -11.38 1.67 14.21
N GLY A 159 -11.21 0.88 15.27
CA GLY A 159 -12.22 0.75 16.33
C GLY A 159 -13.54 0.23 15.80
N ARG A 160 -14.53 1.12 15.76
CA ARG A 160 -15.90 0.85 15.27
C ARG A 160 -16.14 1.32 13.83
N ASN A 161 -15.09 1.83 13.19
CA ASN A 161 -15.13 2.31 11.81
C ASN A 161 -14.44 1.34 10.87
N ILE A 162 -14.98 1.25 9.65
CA ILE A 162 -14.30 0.59 8.52
C ILE A 162 -13.98 1.63 7.48
N ILE A 163 -12.75 1.64 7.05
CA ILE A 163 -12.19 2.60 6.12
C ILE A 163 -11.79 1.84 4.85
N TYR A 164 -12.06 2.43 3.70
CA TYR A 164 -11.55 1.99 2.40
C TYR A 164 -10.94 3.18 1.67
N LEU A 165 -9.66 3.07 1.31
CA LEU A 165 -8.90 4.20 0.79
C LEU A 165 -9.15 5.48 1.59
N ALA A 166 -8.84 6.37 1.93
CA ALA A 166 -9.10 7.54 2.76
C ALA A 166 -10.59 7.83 3.13
N ASN A 167 -11.54 6.89 2.93
CA ASN A 167 -12.96 7.10 3.18
C ASN A 167 -13.52 6.15 4.24
N VAL A 168 -14.19 6.69 5.25
CA VAL A 168 -14.95 5.88 6.22
C VAL A 168 -16.22 5.38 5.53
N ILE A 169 -16.28 4.08 5.26
CA ILE A 169 -17.41 3.44 4.54
C ILE A 169 -18.44 2.83 5.47
N VAL A 170 -18.06 2.51 6.70
CA VAL A 170 -18.94 2.06 7.78
C VAL A 170 -18.52 2.76 9.06
N LYS A 171 -19.47 3.32 9.79
CA LYS A 171 -19.21 4.14 10.96
C LYS A 171 -19.97 3.64 12.19
N ASP A 172 -19.30 3.65 13.34
CA ASP A 172 -19.87 3.40 14.67
C ASP A 172 -20.59 2.05 14.83
N ILE A 173 -20.11 0.98 14.19
CA ILE A 173 -20.68 -0.37 14.37
C ILE A 173 -19.82 -1.25 15.28
N GLU A 174 -20.42 -2.24 15.91
CA GLU A 174 -19.67 -3.34 16.48
C GLU A 174 -19.20 -4.30 15.37
N VAL A 175 -17.88 -4.47 15.22
CA VAL A 175 -17.27 -5.33 14.20
C VAL A 175 -16.93 -6.67 14.81
N TYR A 176 -17.70 -7.71 14.48
CA TYR A 176 -17.45 -9.09 14.90
C TYR A 176 -16.83 -9.97 13.79
N ARG A 177 -16.89 -9.53 12.54
CA ARG A 177 -16.27 -10.17 11.39
C ARG A 177 -15.65 -9.12 10.46
N PHE A 178 -14.37 -9.29 10.15
CA PHE A 178 -13.65 -8.45 9.20
C PHE A 178 -12.65 -9.32 8.45
N GLU A 179 -12.91 -9.65 7.19
CA GLU A 179 -12.09 -10.57 6.42
C GLU A 179 -12.08 -10.22 4.93
N GLU A 180 -10.96 -10.50 4.27
CA GLU A 180 -10.81 -10.39 2.82
C GLU A 180 -11.33 -11.67 2.15
N VAL A 181 -12.09 -11.49 1.07
CA VAL A 181 -12.65 -12.59 0.27
C VAL A 181 -12.23 -12.54 -1.20
N GLY A 182 -11.39 -11.59 -1.55
CA GLY A 182 -10.84 -11.43 -2.89
C GLY A 182 -10.28 -10.03 -3.13
N LEU A 183 -9.72 -9.82 -4.30
CA LEU A 183 -9.16 -8.53 -4.69
C LEU A 183 -10.18 -7.40 -4.46
N SER A 184 -9.81 -6.43 -3.64
CA SER A 184 -10.65 -5.27 -3.29
C SER A 184 -12.02 -5.61 -2.68
N LYS A 185 -12.21 -6.83 -2.16
CA LYS A 185 -13.45 -7.28 -1.54
C LYS A 185 -13.22 -7.70 -0.09
N CYS A 186 -14.11 -7.24 0.80
CA CYS A 186 -14.10 -7.66 2.19
C CYS A 186 -15.51 -7.91 2.71
N ILE A 187 -15.59 -8.72 3.75
CA ILE A 187 -16.78 -8.90 4.57
C ILE A 187 -16.60 -8.11 5.86
N VAL A 188 -17.60 -7.31 6.17
CA VAL A 188 -17.74 -6.65 7.46
C VAL A 188 -19.06 -7.12 8.06
N ASN A 189 -19.00 -7.93 9.11
CA ASN A 189 -20.17 -8.60 9.67
C ASN A 189 -20.91 -9.42 8.60
N ASP A 190 -22.16 -9.08 8.30
CA ASP A 190 -22.97 -9.72 7.25
C ASP A 190 -23.05 -8.86 5.97
N MET A 191 -22.12 -7.94 5.79
CA MET A 191 -22.08 -7.03 4.65
C MET A 191 -20.89 -7.35 3.76
N LEU A 192 -21.12 -7.53 2.47
CA LEU A 192 -20.08 -7.68 1.46
C LEU A 192 -19.79 -6.34 0.78
N PHE A 193 -18.52 -5.96 0.74
CA PHE A 193 -18.03 -4.76 0.08
C PHE A 193 -17.14 -5.10 -1.11
N ASN A 194 -17.17 -4.27 -2.13
CA ASN A 194 -16.26 -4.28 -3.26
C ASN A 194 -15.86 -2.85 -3.60
N ASN A 195 -14.57 -2.55 -3.60
CA ASN A 195 -14.05 -1.19 -3.77
C ASN A 195 -14.78 -0.17 -2.88
N GLY A 196 -14.91 -0.47 -1.59
CA GLY A 196 -15.58 0.37 -0.61
C GLY A 196 -17.10 0.45 -0.73
N ASN A 197 -17.71 -0.12 -1.75
CA ASN A 197 -19.16 -0.09 -1.93
C ASN A 197 -19.82 -1.38 -1.42
N ARG A 198 -20.86 -1.24 -0.61
CA ARG A 198 -21.67 -2.40 -0.22
C ARG A 198 -22.39 -2.98 -1.43
N ILE A 199 -22.22 -4.28 -1.66
CA ILE A 199 -22.81 -5.01 -2.78
C ILE A 199 -23.71 -6.15 -2.29
N LEU A 200 -24.58 -6.65 -3.17
CA LEU A 200 -25.51 -7.77 -2.90
C LEU A 200 -26.33 -7.56 -1.61
N LYS A 201 -26.80 -6.33 -1.42
CA LYS A 201 -27.69 -5.99 -0.30
C LYS A 201 -28.90 -6.91 -0.30
N ASP A 202 -29.11 -7.61 0.81
CA ASP A 202 -30.29 -8.44 1.06
C ASP A 202 -30.51 -9.63 0.10
N SER A 203 -29.54 -9.91 -0.80
CA SER A 203 -29.66 -10.98 -1.80
C SER A 203 -28.80 -12.19 -1.49
N LEU A 204 -27.68 -12.01 -0.78
CA LEU A 204 -26.74 -13.06 -0.42
C LEU A 204 -26.74 -13.25 1.10
N ASN A 205 -26.92 -14.48 1.56
CA ASN A 205 -26.66 -14.82 2.97
C ASN A 205 -25.16 -14.92 3.20
N VAL A 206 -24.53 -13.81 3.58
CA VAL A 206 -23.07 -13.69 3.74
C VAL A 206 -22.53 -14.66 4.81
N SER A 207 -23.30 -15.02 5.83
CA SER A 207 -22.89 -15.94 6.89
C SER A 207 -22.70 -17.38 6.40
N GLU A 208 -23.40 -17.77 5.35
CA GLU A 208 -23.30 -19.09 4.71
C GLU A 208 -22.59 -19.06 3.37
N ALA A 209 -22.13 -17.88 2.93
CA ALA A 209 -21.57 -17.69 1.60
C ALA A 209 -20.20 -18.33 1.46
N LYS A 210 -19.97 -18.92 0.29
CA LYS A 210 -18.64 -19.29 -0.21
C LYS A 210 -18.24 -18.36 -1.32
N PHE A 211 -16.94 -18.05 -1.39
CA PHE A 211 -16.37 -17.15 -2.37
C PHE A 211 -15.33 -17.89 -3.18
N TYR A 212 -15.36 -17.69 -4.50
CA TYR A 212 -14.46 -18.31 -5.45
C TYR A 212 -13.91 -17.26 -6.41
N PHE A 213 -12.83 -17.59 -7.07
CA PHE A 213 -12.21 -16.77 -8.10
C PHE A 213 -12.05 -15.32 -7.66
N TYR A 214 -11.20 -15.11 -6.64
CA TYR A 214 -10.95 -13.77 -6.04
C TYR A 214 -12.24 -13.02 -5.66
N GLY A 215 -13.25 -13.76 -5.20
CA GLY A 215 -14.54 -13.18 -4.81
C GLY A 215 -15.43 -12.72 -5.97
N HIS A 216 -15.10 -13.03 -7.22
CA HIS A 216 -15.99 -12.73 -8.34
C HIS A 216 -17.23 -13.62 -8.35
N ILE A 217 -17.11 -14.83 -7.83
CA ILE A 217 -18.24 -15.73 -7.64
C ILE A 217 -18.53 -15.81 -6.14
N ALA A 218 -19.80 -15.60 -5.79
CA ALA A 218 -20.32 -15.80 -4.46
C ALA A 218 -21.54 -16.73 -4.50
N THR A 219 -21.63 -17.69 -3.58
CA THR A 219 -22.78 -18.58 -3.51
C THR A 219 -23.20 -18.78 -2.07
N ASP A 220 -24.50 -18.85 -1.82
CA ASP A 220 -25.12 -19.39 -0.63
C ASP A 220 -25.95 -20.63 -1.00
N LYS A 221 -26.77 -21.14 -0.09
CA LYS A 221 -27.60 -22.33 -0.36
C LYS A 221 -28.57 -22.18 -1.52
N ASN A 222 -29.01 -20.94 -1.80
CA ASN A 222 -30.11 -20.68 -2.70
C ASN A 222 -29.71 -19.91 -3.94
N HIS A 223 -28.52 -19.25 -3.92
CA HIS A 223 -28.14 -18.31 -4.96
C HIS A 223 -26.69 -18.48 -5.38
N VAL A 224 -26.43 -18.22 -6.66
CA VAL A 224 -25.09 -18.03 -7.22
C VAL A 224 -25.03 -16.65 -7.84
N PHE A 225 -23.99 -15.90 -7.53
CA PHE A 225 -23.73 -14.57 -8.08
C PHE A 225 -22.40 -14.56 -8.81
N TYR A 226 -22.38 -13.88 -9.96
CA TYR A 226 -21.15 -13.48 -10.63
C TYR A 226 -21.01 -11.96 -10.55
N SER A 227 -19.99 -11.48 -9.87
CA SER A 227 -19.81 -10.07 -9.53
C SER A 227 -21.01 -9.49 -8.78
N ARG A 228 -21.95 -8.87 -9.47
CA ARG A 228 -23.18 -8.26 -8.87
C ARG A 228 -24.47 -8.85 -9.41
N LYS A 229 -24.36 -9.82 -10.33
CA LYS A 229 -25.51 -10.39 -11.02
C LYS A 229 -25.82 -11.77 -10.50
N GLN A 230 -27.07 -11.99 -10.08
CA GLN A 230 -27.55 -13.32 -9.73
C GLN A 230 -27.70 -14.16 -11.02
N LEU A 231 -27.25 -15.39 -10.93
CA LEU A 231 -27.34 -16.40 -12.01
C LEU A 231 -28.52 -17.32 -11.68
N ASN A 232 -29.64 -17.12 -12.37
CA ASN A 232 -30.91 -17.76 -12.00
C ASN A 232 -31.05 -19.22 -12.47
N ASP A 233 -30.23 -19.65 -13.45
CA ASP A 233 -30.34 -20.99 -14.04
C ASP A 233 -29.33 -21.99 -13.48
N ILE A 234 -28.76 -21.70 -12.31
CA ILE A 234 -27.73 -22.52 -11.66
C ILE A 234 -28.33 -23.15 -10.39
N ASP A 235 -28.10 -24.43 -10.19
CA ASP A 235 -28.45 -25.10 -8.95
C ASP A 235 -27.42 -24.77 -7.85
N ALA A 236 -27.72 -23.76 -7.05
CA ALA A 236 -26.82 -23.26 -6.02
C ALA A 236 -26.44 -24.33 -4.97
N ALA A 237 -27.35 -25.26 -4.69
CA ALA A 237 -27.12 -26.29 -3.66
C ALA A 237 -26.03 -27.29 -4.05
N SER A 238 -25.83 -27.52 -5.33
CA SER A 238 -24.79 -28.42 -5.85
C SER A 238 -23.63 -27.70 -6.53
N PHE A 239 -23.69 -26.36 -6.61
CA PHE A 239 -22.65 -25.56 -7.26
C PHE A 239 -21.33 -25.58 -6.47
N HIS A 240 -20.25 -25.94 -7.14
CA HIS A 240 -18.91 -25.96 -6.57
C HIS A 240 -17.83 -25.79 -7.65
N GLN A 241 -16.63 -25.44 -7.20
CA GLN A 241 -15.45 -25.34 -8.04
C GLN A 241 -14.81 -26.71 -8.22
N ILE A 242 -14.44 -27.07 -9.45
CA ILE A 242 -13.73 -28.31 -9.80
C ILE A 242 -12.30 -28.07 -10.25
N ASP A 243 -12.00 -26.85 -10.76
CA ASP A 243 -10.66 -26.40 -11.13
C ASP A 243 -10.62 -24.86 -11.02
N ASP A 244 -9.44 -24.24 -11.12
CA ASP A 244 -9.25 -22.80 -10.90
C ASP A 244 -10.27 -21.91 -11.61
N GLU A 245 -10.67 -22.28 -12.81
CA GLU A 245 -11.60 -21.52 -13.66
C GLU A 245 -12.85 -22.31 -14.05
N ILE A 246 -13.04 -23.51 -13.51
CA ILE A 246 -14.12 -24.40 -13.88
C ILE A 246 -14.99 -24.70 -12.67
N PHE A 247 -16.28 -24.53 -12.87
CA PHE A 247 -17.32 -24.79 -11.87
C PHE A 247 -18.34 -25.77 -12.43
N GLU A 248 -19.00 -26.48 -11.55
CA GLU A 248 -20.12 -27.33 -11.95
C GLU A 248 -21.28 -27.27 -10.92
N ASP A 249 -22.46 -27.55 -11.44
CA ASP A 249 -23.61 -27.99 -10.65
C ASP A 249 -24.05 -29.37 -11.12
N LYS A 250 -25.16 -29.89 -10.58
CA LYS A 250 -25.67 -31.22 -10.93
C LYS A 250 -26.08 -31.36 -12.40
N TYR A 251 -26.21 -30.25 -13.12
CA TYR A 251 -26.71 -30.26 -14.51
C TYR A 251 -25.65 -29.84 -15.52
N TYR A 252 -24.74 -28.91 -15.16
CA TYR A 252 -23.89 -28.20 -16.14
C TYR A 252 -22.48 -27.97 -15.61
N ILE A 253 -21.56 -27.76 -16.54
CA ILE A 253 -20.21 -27.26 -16.28
C ILE A 253 -20.12 -25.81 -16.77
N TYR A 254 -19.47 -24.95 -16.03
CA TYR A 254 -19.33 -23.52 -16.29
C TYR A 254 -17.88 -23.08 -16.29
N THR A 255 -17.53 -22.12 -17.13
CA THR A 255 -16.26 -21.40 -17.02
C THR A 255 -16.49 -20.03 -16.36
N HIS A 256 -15.45 -19.49 -15.72
CA HIS A 256 -15.62 -18.28 -14.89
C HIS A 256 -15.84 -16.97 -15.67
N TYR A 257 -15.30 -16.86 -16.89
CA TYR A 257 -15.44 -15.62 -17.69
C TYR A 257 -16.82 -15.45 -18.32
N CYS A 258 -17.46 -16.53 -18.59
CA CYS A 258 -18.79 -16.51 -19.14
C CYS A 258 -19.42 -17.85 -18.79
N PRO A 259 -20.44 -17.92 -17.93
CA PRO A 259 -21.08 -19.19 -17.64
C PRO A 259 -21.66 -19.74 -18.93
N VAL A 260 -20.85 -20.48 -19.65
CA VAL A 260 -21.24 -21.23 -20.84
C VAL A 260 -21.68 -22.59 -20.34
N LYS A 261 -22.97 -22.88 -20.50
CA LYS A 261 -23.51 -24.20 -20.23
C LYS A 261 -22.87 -25.17 -21.22
N VAL A 262 -22.13 -26.12 -20.69
CA VAL A 262 -21.66 -27.27 -21.46
C VAL A 262 -22.47 -28.45 -20.94
N ASP A 263 -23.27 -29.07 -21.81
CA ASP A 263 -24.03 -30.25 -21.45
C ASP A 263 -23.07 -31.35 -21.00
N LYS A 264 -23.34 -31.95 -19.83
CA LYS A 264 -22.57 -33.08 -19.28
C LYS A 264 -22.78 -34.35 -20.09
#